data_0066c49230ba51cc66f31ded19344449
#
_entry.id   0066c49230ba51cc66f31ded19344449
#
_cell.length_a   1.000
_cell.length_b   1.000
_cell.length_c   1.000
_cell.angle_alpha   90.00
_cell.angle_beta   90.00
_cell.angle_gamma   90.00
#
_symmetry.space_group_name_H-M   'P 1'
#
loop_
_entity.id
_entity.type
_entity.pdbx_description
1 polymer ?
#
loop_
_entity_poly.entity_id
_entity_poly.type
_entity_poly.pdbx_seq_one_letter_code
_entity_poly.pdbx_strand_id
1 'polypeptide(L)'
;MTVPKKRPKIVVGQTECIETGCGHLYVTMNSIDGQVFEVFTHLGKAGGCATAQLEAMCRLVSIGLRAGIEPFEIFRQLRGIRCPSQGTFDGCEVLSCADGIAQAIGKLIPEASAWKPPETAQENDGSGDDA
;
A
#
# COMPACT_ATOMS: atom_id res chain seq x y z
N MET A 1 -24.52 5.93 5.85
CA MET A 1 -23.69 5.68 4.68
C MET A 1 -22.56 6.67 4.63
N THR A 2 -21.33 6.20 4.43
CA THR A 2 -20.17 7.05 4.43
C THR A 2 -19.91 7.59 3.03
N VAL A 3 -19.67 8.87 2.93
CA VAL A 3 -19.34 9.50 1.65
C VAL A 3 -17.90 9.93 1.70
N PRO A 4 -17.07 9.58 0.71
CA PRO A 4 -15.67 9.99 0.72
C PRO A 4 -15.55 11.50 0.66
N LYS A 5 -14.59 12.03 1.40
CA LYS A 5 -14.32 13.47 1.36
C LYS A 5 -13.78 13.86 -0.01
N LYS A 6 -14.16 15.05 -0.45
CA LYS A 6 -13.70 15.54 -1.73
C LYS A 6 -12.21 15.90 -1.65
N ARG A 7 -11.49 15.58 -2.69
CA ARG A 7 -10.07 15.89 -2.75
C ARG A 7 -9.84 17.40 -2.90
N PRO A 8 -8.99 18.01 -2.09
CA PRO A 8 -8.65 19.42 -2.27
C PRO A 8 -7.91 19.66 -3.58
N LYS A 9 -7.91 20.89 -4.06
CA LYS A 9 -7.18 21.21 -5.28
C LYS A 9 -5.67 21.13 -5.09
N ILE A 10 -5.19 21.50 -3.92
CA ILE A 10 -3.75 21.47 -3.62
C ILE A 10 -3.54 20.52 -2.46
N VAL A 11 -2.64 19.58 -2.63
CA VAL A 11 -2.33 18.60 -1.60
C VAL A 11 -0.82 18.53 -1.45
N VAL A 12 -0.38 18.09 -0.28
CA VAL A 12 1.03 17.96 0.03
C VAL A 12 1.30 16.52 0.40
N GLY A 13 2.42 16.01 -0.06
CA GLY A 13 2.79 14.64 0.22
C GLY A 13 4.22 14.35 -0.15
N GLN A 14 4.53 13.07 -0.20
CA GLN A 14 5.87 12.62 -0.54
C GLN A 14 5.77 11.41 -1.44
N THR A 15 6.82 11.18 -2.21
CA THR A 15 6.92 10.01 -3.06
C THR A 15 8.12 9.22 -2.63
N GLU A 16 7.92 7.92 -2.43
CA GLU A 16 9.02 7.03 -2.06
C GLU A 16 9.18 5.99 -3.15
N CYS A 17 10.43 5.63 -3.45
CA CYS A 17 10.72 4.56 -4.39
C CYS A 17 10.93 3.27 -3.61
N ILE A 18 10.15 2.26 -3.91
CA ILE A 18 10.29 0.93 -3.32
C ILE A 18 10.72 0.00 -4.44
N GLU A 19 11.80 -0.73 -4.23
CA GLU A 19 12.23 -1.69 -5.23
C GLU A 19 11.45 -2.98 -5.08
N THR A 20 10.91 -3.47 -6.17
CA THR A 20 10.13 -4.70 -6.18
C THR A 20 10.65 -5.61 -7.28
N GLY A 21 10.21 -6.85 -7.27
CA GLY A 21 10.57 -7.78 -8.34
C GLY A 21 10.07 -7.37 -9.71
N CYS A 22 9.11 -6.44 -9.76
CA CYS A 22 8.60 -5.93 -11.03
C CYS A 22 9.26 -4.62 -11.44
N GLY A 23 10.16 -4.08 -10.64
CA GLY A 23 10.87 -2.84 -10.94
C GLY A 23 10.70 -1.81 -9.85
N HIS A 24 11.06 -0.57 -10.17
CA HIS A 24 10.97 0.53 -9.22
C HIS A 24 9.52 0.98 -9.10
N LEU A 25 8.98 0.86 -7.90
CA LEU A 25 7.62 1.28 -7.63
C LEU A 25 7.68 2.60 -6.88
N TYR A 26 7.17 3.65 -7.50
CA TYR A 26 7.10 4.97 -6.86
C TYR A 26 5.74 5.11 -6.22
N VAL A 27 5.72 5.32 -4.91
CA VAL A 27 4.49 5.42 -4.15
C VAL A 27 4.37 6.86 -3.66
N THR A 28 3.35 7.56 -4.14
CA THR A 28 3.07 8.93 -3.73
C THR A 28 1.97 8.90 -2.68
N MET A 29 2.23 9.50 -1.54
CA MET A 29 1.30 9.51 -0.42
C MET A 29 1.04 10.95 -0.04
N ASN A 30 -0.20 11.40 -0.18
CA ASN A 30 -0.59 12.75 0.18
C ASN A 30 -1.33 12.74 1.50
N SER A 31 -1.10 13.78 2.31
CA SER A 31 -1.62 13.83 3.67
C SER A 31 -2.43 15.10 3.90
N ILE A 32 -3.41 15.01 4.78
CA ILE A 32 -4.15 16.15 5.30
C ILE A 32 -4.08 16.04 6.81
N ASP A 33 -3.66 17.11 7.46
CA ASP A 33 -3.57 17.15 8.93
C ASP A 33 -2.72 15.99 9.46
N GLY A 34 -1.65 15.68 8.74
CA GLY A 34 -0.71 14.65 9.18
C GLY A 34 -1.15 13.23 8.92
N GLN A 35 -2.27 13.03 8.26
CA GLN A 35 -2.77 11.69 8.00
C GLN A 35 -2.89 11.45 6.50
N VAL A 36 -2.42 10.29 6.05
CA VAL A 36 -2.49 9.93 4.62
C VAL A 36 -3.95 9.83 4.20
N PHE A 37 -4.28 10.47 3.09
CA PHE A 37 -5.64 10.41 2.58
C PHE A 37 -5.73 9.97 1.12
N GLU A 38 -4.62 9.88 0.41
CA GLU A 38 -4.63 9.31 -0.94
C GLU A 38 -3.27 8.76 -1.28
N VAL A 39 -3.27 7.75 -2.14
CA VAL A 39 -2.06 7.05 -2.55
C VAL A 39 -2.10 6.84 -4.06
N PHE A 40 -1.00 7.13 -4.72
CA PHE A 40 -0.84 6.86 -6.14
C PHE A 40 0.44 6.08 -6.34
N THR A 41 0.52 5.31 -7.41
CA THR A 41 1.74 4.58 -7.73
C THR A 41 2.09 4.75 -9.20
N HIS A 42 3.38 4.61 -9.46
CA HIS A 42 3.91 4.56 -10.81
C HIS A 42 4.99 3.48 -10.83
N LEU A 43 4.84 2.52 -11.73
CA LEU A 43 5.80 1.43 -11.84
C LEU A 43 6.64 1.67 -13.08
N GLY A 44 7.95 1.75 -12.91
CA GLY A 44 8.84 2.28 -13.94
C GLY A 44 8.88 1.52 -15.25
N LYS A 45 8.83 0.21 -15.22
CA LYS A 45 8.92 -0.58 -16.46
C LYS A 45 7.86 -1.65 -16.49
N ALA A 46 6.65 -1.29 -16.15
CA ALA A 46 5.62 -2.28 -16.00
C ALA A 46 4.93 -2.61 -17.28
N GLY A 47 4.49 -3.83 -17.41
CA GLY A 47 3.51 -4.17 -18.40
C GLY A 47 2.17 -3.57 -18.06
N GLY A 48 1.28 -3.52 -19.06
CA GLY A 48 -0.01 -2.87 -18.88
C GLY A 48 -0.86 -3.48 -17.79
N CYS A 49 -0.79 -4.80 -17.62
CA CYS A 49 -1.61 -5.46 -16.60
C CYS A 49 -1.21 -5.04 -15.19
N ALA A 50 0.09 -5.00 -14.91
CA ALA A 50 0.55 -4.61 -13.58
C ALA A 50 0.17 -3.16 -13.29
N THR A 51 0.33 -2.28 -14.27
CA THR A 51 -0.02 -0.88 -14.12
C THR A 51 -1.51 -0.72 -13.84
N ALA A 52 -2.36 -1.45 -14.57
CA ALA A 52 -3.80 -1.36 -14.38
C ALA A 52 -4.21 -1.86 -13.00
N GLN A 53 -3.62 -2.97 -12.54
CA GLN A 53 -3.94 -3.49 -11.22
C GLN A 53 -3.53 -2.51 -10.12
N LEU A 54 -2.37 -1.89 -10.26
CA LEU A 54 -1.92 -0.92 -9.29
C LEU A 54 -2.82 0.31 -9.28
N GLU A 55 -3.25 0.76 -10.45
CA GLU A 55 -4.17 1.90 -10.52
C GLU A 55 -5.48 1.57 -9.82
N ALA A 56 -6.03 0.38 -10.07
CA ALA A 56 -7.28 -0.02 -9.43
C ALA A 56 -7.12 -0.09 -7.92
N MET A 57 -6.02 -0.67 -7.45
CA MET A 57 -5.76 -0.79 -6.03
C MET A 57 -5.66 0.59 -5.39
N CYS A 58 -4.92 1.49 -5.99
CA CYS A 58 -4.71 2.81 -5.42
C CYS A 58 -5.99 3.65 -5.42
N ARG A 59 -6.85 3.47 -6.42
CA ARG A 59 -8.15 4.15 -6.42
C ARG A 59 -9.00 3.67 -5.24
N LEU A 60 -9.03 2.36 -4.99
CA LEU A 60 -9.80 1.82 -3.87
C LEU A 60 -9.22 2.24 -2.53
N VAL A 61 -7.89 2.22 -2.41
CA VAL A 61 -7.23 2.66 -1.19
C VAL A 61 -7.55 4.14 -0.93
N SER A 62 -7.43 4.97 -1.95
CA SER A 62 -7.64 6.41 -1.80
C SER A 62 -9.08 6.73 -1.42
N ILE A 63 -10.04 6.08 -2.08
CA ILE A 63 -11.43 6.35 -1.74
C ILE A 63 -11.76 5.88 -0.33
N GLY A 64 -11.15 4.75 0.08
CA GLY A 64 -11.32 4.25 1.44
C GLY A 64 -10.77 5.21 2.48
N LEU A 65 -9.58 5.74 2.23
CA LEU A 65 -8.97 6.71 3.14
C LEU A 65 -9.82 7.97 3.24
N ARG A 66 -10.31 8.47 2.11
CA ARG A 66 -11.15 9.67 2.13
C ARG A 66 -12.51 9.41 2.77
N ALA A 67 -12.94 8.16 2.80
CA ALA A 67 -14.19 7.79 3.46
C ALA A 67 -14.03 7.55 4.96
N GLY A 68 -12.79 7.64 5.46
CA GLY A 68 -12.56 7.54 6.89
C GLY A 68 -11.93 6.25 7.38
N ILE A 69 -11.54 5.37 6.48
CA ILE A 69 -10.84 4.16 6.90
C ILE A 69 -9.45 4.58 7.38
N GLU A 70 -9.06 4.06 8.54
CA GLU A 70 -7.75 4.39 9.10
C GLU A 70 -6.63 3.85 8.24
N PRO A 71 -5.56 4.61 8.00
CA PRO A 71 -4.44 4.11 7.20
C PRO A 71 -3.86 2.80 7.71
N PHE A 72 -3.86 2.57 9.03
CA PHE A 72 -3.35 1.33 9.60
C PHE A 72 -4.16 0.13 9.12
N GLU A 73 -5.46 0.28 8.92
CA GLU A 73 -6.27 -0.82 8.40
C GLU A 73 -5.90 -1.14 6.95
N ILE A 74 -5.61 -0.12 6.15
CA ILE A 74 -5.13 -0.34 4.79
C ILE A 74 -3.79 -1.06 4.82
N PHE A 75 -2.88 -0.61 5.68
CA PHE A 75 -1.58 -1.23 5.86
C PHE A 75 -1.74 -2.73 6.16
N ARG A 76 -2.60 -3.06 7.10
CA ARG A 76 -2.80 -4.45 7.50
C ARG A 76 -3.32 -5.32 6.36
N GLN A 77 -4.14 -4.76 5.50
CA GLN A 77 -4.70 -5.53 4.41
C GLN A 77 -3.67 -5.81 3.31
N LEU A 78 -2.74 -4.91 3.08
CA LEU A 78 -1.79 -5.05 1.99
C LEU A 78 -0.47 -5.68 2.41
N ARG A 79 -0.09 -5.54 3.68
CA ARG A 79 1.19 -6.04 4.16
C ARG A 79 1.19 -7.56 4.14
N GLY A 80 2.22 -8.13 3.53
CA GLY A 80 2.38 -9.58 3.52
C GLY A 80 1.83 -10.29 2.30
N ILE A 81 1.20 -9.56 1.39
CA ILE A 81 0.70 -10.19 0.16
C ILE A 81 1.89 -10.57 -0.71
N ARG A 82 1.93 -11.83 -1.14
CA ARG A 82 3.05 -12.37 -1.91
C ARG A 82 2.71 -12.45 -3.38
N CYS A 83 3.73 -12.35 -4.21
CA CYS A 83 3.60 -12.62 -5.64
C CYS A 83 4.82 -13.43 -6.08
N PRO A 84 4.81 -13.98 -7.30
CA PRO A 84 5.96 -14.79 -7.75
C PRO A 84 7.26 -14.01 -7.87
N SER A 85 7.21 -12.68 -7.93
CA SER A 85 8.40 -11.86 -8.12
C SER A 85 8.89 -11.23 -6.81
N GLN A 86 8.66 -11.87 -5.69
CA GLN A 86 9.13 -11.35 -4.43
C GLN A 86 10.65 -11.38 -4.36
N GLY A 87 11.24 -10.54 -3.52
CA GLY A 87 12.68 -10.50 -3.37
C GLY A 87 13.10 -9.61 -2.22
N THR A 88 14.41 -9.58 -1.99
CA THR A 88 15.00 -8.72 -0.96
C THR A 88 15.79 -7.64 -1.67
N PHE A 89 15.51 -6.38 -1.36
CA PHE A 89 16.14 -5.24 -1.99
C PHE A 89 16.65 -4.30 -0.91
N ASP A 90 17.96 -3.98 -0.95
CA ASP A 90 18.58 -3.11 0.05
C ASP A 90 18.27 -3.56 1.47
N GLY A 91 18.32 -4.87 1.69
CA GLY A 91 18.07 -5.42 3.02
C GLY A 91 16.60 -5.48 3.41
N CYS A 92 15.69 -5.10 2.53
CA CYS A 92 14.27 -5.09 2.83
C CYS A 92 13.57 -6.10 1.94
N GLU A 93 12.82 -7.00 2.55
CA GLU A 93 12.08 -8.00 1.80
C GLU A 93 10.77 -7.39 1.30
N VAL A 94 10.53 -7.44 0.00
CA VAL A 94 9.32 -6.94 -0.61
C VAL A 94 8.63 -8.09 -1.30
N LEU A 95 7.46 -8.45 -0.82
CA LEU A 95 6.77 -9.65 -1.24
C LEU A 95 5.94 -9.43 -2.50
N SER A 96 5.54 -8.21 -2.77
CA SER A 96 4.76 -7.87 -3.95
C SER A 96 4.66 -6.35 -4.05
N CYS A 97 4.07 -5.85 -5.13
CA CYS A 97 3.81 -4.42 -5.23
C CYS A 97 2.83 -3.97 -4.15
N ALA A 98 1.84 -4.79 -3.82
CA ALA A 98 0.90 -4.46 -2.75
C ALA A 98 1.64 -4.36 -1.41
N ASP A 99 2.53 -5.29 -1.14
CA ASP A 99 3.33 -5.25 0.08
C ASP A 99 4.23 -4.02 0.09
N GLY A 100 4.76 -3.64 -1.07
CA GLY A 100 5.58 -2.43 -1.19
C GLY A 100 4.78 -1.17 -0.86
N ILE A 101 3.53 -1.09 -1.31
CA ILE A 101 2.66 0.02 -0.98
C ILE A 101 2.44 0.06 0.53
N ALA A 102 2.19 -1.09 1.15
CA ALA A 102 1.99 -1.16 2.59
C ALA A 102 3.23 -0.69 3.33
N GLN A 103 4.42 -1.10 2.87
CA GLN A 103 5.65 -0.67 3.51
C GLN A 103 5.85 0.84 3.43
N ALA A 104 5.52 1.42 2.28
CA ALA A 104 5.62 2.87 2.12
C ALA A 104 4.66 3.60 3.05
N ILE A 105 3.39 3.18 3.07
CA ILE A 105 2.39 3.78 3.93
C ILE A 105 2.79 3.60 5.39
N GLY A 106 3.32 2.44 5.73
CA GLY A 106 3.68 2.12 7.11
C GLY A 106 4.68 3.08 7.71
N LYS A 107 5.52 3.68 6.88
CA LYS A 107 6.50 4.64 7.38
C LYS A 107 5.85 5.90 7.91
N LEU A 108 4.61 6.16 7.53
CA LEU A 108 3.86 7.32 7.99
C LEU A 108 2.87 6.97 9.08
N ILE A 109 2.85 5.72 9.54
CA ILE A 109 1.90 5.24 10.55
C ILE A 109 2.70 4.75 11.75
N PRO A 110 2.62 5.44 12.89
CA PRO A 110 3.41 5.01 14.06
C PRO A 110 3.14 3.57 14.49
N GLU A 111 1.89 3.12 14.42
CA GLU A 111 1.53 1.78 14.84
C GLU A 111 2.16 0.69 13.99
N ALA A 112 2.52 1.02 12.75
CA ALA A 112 3.04 0.02 11.84
C ALA A 112 4.40 -0.53 12.27
N SER A 113 5.17 0.26 13.01
CA SER A 113 6.50 -0.18 13.42
C SER A 113 6.47 -1.33 14.40
N ALA A 114 5.39 -1.49 15.14
CA ALA A 114 5.23 -2.56 16.09
C ALA A 114 4.44 -3.73 15.52
N TRP A 115 3.92 -3.61 14.32
CA TRP A 115 3.09 -4.66 13.74
C TRP A 115 3.94 -5.84 13.31
N LYS A 116 3.43 -7.03 13.56
CA LYS A 116 4.06 -8.26 13.10
C LYS A 116 2.99 -9.14 12.46
N PRO A 117 3.34 -9.86 11.40
CA PRO A 117 2.36 -10.74 10.78
C PRO A 117 1.98 -11.87 11.75
N PRO A 118 0.78 -12.38 11.66
CA PRO A 118 0.37 -13.54 12.45
C PRO A 118 1.28 -14.71 12.13
N GLU A 119 1.56 -15.54 13.15
CA GLU A 119 2.47 -16.66 12.95
C GLU A 119 1.94 -17.64 11.93
N THR A 120 0.64 -17.76 11.80
CA THR A 120 0.05 -18.69 10.85
C THR A 120 -0.25 -18.06 9.52
N ALA A 121 0.20 -16.85 9.28
CA ALA A 121 -0.16 -16.14 8.07
C ALA A 121 0.28 -16.88 6.82
N GLN A 122 1.43 -17.52 6.85
CA GLN A 122 1.89 -18.20 5.68
C GLN A 122 1.18 -19.50 5.48
N GLU A 123 0.58 -20.06 6.49
CA GLU A 123 -0.14 -21.28 6.34
C GLU A 123 -1.57 -21.03 5.92
N ASN A 124 -1.97 -19.81 5.94
CA ASN A 124 -3.31 -19.47 5.56
C ASN A 124 -3.38 -19.57 4.07
N ASP A 125 -4.12 -20.51 3.58
CA ASP A 125 -4.21 -20.75 2.18
C ASP A 125 -5.20 -19.86 1.52
N GLY A 126 -5.55 -18.81 2.12
CA GLY A 126 -6.46 -17.91 1.48
C GLY A 126 -7.88 -18.09 1.92
N SER A 127 -8.09 -19.03 2.79
CA SER A 127 -9.41 -19.11 3.30
C SER A 127 -9.65 -17.96 4.21
N GLY A 128 -8.74 -17.22 4.38
CA GLY A 128 -8.68 -16.10 5.11
C GLY A 128 -9.84 -15.42 5.46
N ASP A 129 -10.31 -15.65 6.38
CA ASP A 129 -11.45 -15.14 6.70
C ASP A 129 -11.33 -14.06 7.57
N ASP A 130 -10.39 -13.72 7.98
CA ASP A 130 -10.34 -12.82 8.97
C ASP A 130 -9.88 -11.62 8.51
N ALA A 131 -10.28 -11.18 7.60
CA ALA A 131 -9.94 -9.94 7.14
C ALA A 131 -9.86 -8.89 8.18
#